data_0ae48363dd284f6ee424a43f0854a79b
#
_entry.id   0ae48363dd284f6ee424a43f0854a79b
#
_cell.length_a   1.000
_cell.length_b   1.000
_cell.length_c   1.000
_cell.angle_alpha   90.00
_cell.angle_beta   90.00
_cell.angle_gamma   90.00
#
_symmetry.space_group_name_H-M   'P 1'
#
loop_
_entity.id
_entity.type
_entity.pdbx_description
1 polymer ?
#
loop_
_entity_poly.entity_id
_entity_poly.type
_entity_poly.pdbx_seq_one_letter_code
_entity_poly.pdbx_strand_id
1 'polypeptide(L)'
;MESSENGVLELTDRYLALWSETPGTPPGHLRRFSAAGKAEKEREVNLLLEKSLPEMDRFGEMEEGDRARYLGRAHTALGKLMTGEGDPAADRFFTECESAGKMFVRRAKKFDPSLSDDDIHQALRNQWVFNSIQSSLSHPVTLTPSSLGYSLMYPCTDNWIDGAGHTPAEKDRFNQSLKLWLEGEPVTGKESGDGGFRELLRMIESEYPREGYPAVYMSLLAIHRAQQRSLILHGPVEDHGEAFLQSLTIEKGGTSVAVDGYLVSGALGPEALQALFGYGVVLQFIDDLQDMREDTSAGHSTVFTRAGRTGPLDGVTARLINFTCDTIRLLNGLSPGGGISLSRLIEGSCIFLILEAVARYSHLYTGAYLRAVEEFSPLRLSYLGGLHDRVRTNLASREHLLFSA
;
A
#
# COMPACT_ATOMS: atom_id res chain seq x y z
N MET A 1 -14.49 17.78 16.14
CA MET A 1 -13.55 16.76 16.64
C MET A 1 -14.27 15.49 17.05
N GLU A 2 -15.17 15.49 18.03
CA GLU A 2 -15.91 14.29 18.48
C GLU A 2 -16.69 13.56 17.36
N SER A 3 -17.29 14.27 16.43
CA SER A 3 -18.03 13.67 15.29
C SER A 3 -17.13 12.89 14.31
N SER A 4 -15.87 13.30 14.12
CA SER A 4 -14.92 12.62 13.22
C SER A 4 -14.29 11.39 13.90
N GLU A 5 -14.02 11.47 15.20
CA GLU A 5 -13.54 10.32 15.98
C GLU A 5 -14.59 9.21 16.05
N ASN A 6 -15.84 9.56 16.30
CA ASN A 6 -16.94 8.61 16.28
C ASN A 6 -17.07 7.92 14.92
N GLY A 7 -16.91 8.64 13.81
CA GLY A 7 -16.96 8.06 12.47
C GLY A 7 -15.83 7.05 12.18
N VAL A 8 -14.60 7.30 12.66
CA VAL A 8 -13.49 6.34 12.54
C VAL A 8 -13.75 5.10 13.39
N LEU A 9 -14.23 5.27 14.62
CA LEU A 9 -14.55 4.14 15.49
C LEU A 9 -15.68 3.27 14.92
N GLU A 10 -16.75 3.89 14.41
CA GLU A 10 -17.84 3.17 13.74
C GLU A 10 -17.36 2.36 12.52
N LEU A 11 -16.48 2.92 11.70
CA LEU A 11 -15.88 2.19 10.58
C LEU A 11 -14.96 1.07 11.07
N THR A 12 -14.16 1.31 12.10
CA THR A 12 -13.30 0.28 12.70
C THR A 12 -14.12 -0.90 13.21
N ASP A 13 -15.19 -0.64 13.98
CA ASP A 13 -16.08 -1.68 14.49
C ASP A 13 -16.77 -2.45 13.36
N ARG A 14 -17.23 -1.73 12.33
CA ARG A 14 -17.85 -2.34 11.16
C ARG A 14 -16.89 -3.29 10.42
N TYR A 15 -15.65 -2.88 10.18
CA TYR A 15 -14.67 -3.72 9.48
C TYR A 15 -14.13 -4.84 10.36
N LEU A 16 -14.09 -4.65 11.67
CA LEU A 16 -13.78 -5.72 12.62
C LEU A 16 -14.88 -6.81 12.61
N ALA A 17 -16.16 -6.41 12.60
CA ALA A 17 -17.27 -7.33 12.45
C ALA A 17 -17.20 -8.08 11.11
N LEU A 18 -17.03 -7.34 10.00
CA LEU A 18 -16.90 -7.94 8.67
C LEU A 18 -15.74 -8.94 8.61
N TRP A 19 -14.56 -8.58 9.13
CA TRP A 19 -13.42 -9.50 9.22
C TRP A 19 -13.76 -10.77 10.00
N SER A 20 -14.42 -10.63 11.15
CA SER A 20 -14.78 -11.76 12.01
C SER A 20 -15.80 -12.71 11.36
N GLU A 21 -16.73 -12.18 10.58
CA GLU A 21 -17.77 -12.92 9.87
C GLU A 21 -17.29 -13.54 8.55
N THR A 22 -16.19 -13.03 7.99
CA THR A 22 -15.64 -13.49 6.71
C THR A 22 -15.14 -14.94 6.80
N PRO A 23 -15.52 -15.84 5.86
CA PRO A 23 -15.12 -17.24 5.88
C PRO A 23 -13.61 -17.45 5.80
N GLY A 24 -13.09 -18.38 6.60
CA GLY A 24 -11.69 -18.83 6.57
C GLY A 24 -11.45 -20.02 5.63
N THR A 25 -12.26 -20.19 4.57
CA THR A 25 -12.10 -21.23 3.55
C THR A 25 -11.79 -20.61 2.19
N PRO A 26 -10.98 -21.24 1.32
CA PRO A 26 -10.65 -20.69 0.01
C PRO A 26 -11.91 -20.34 -0.80
N PRO A 27 -11.97 -19.16 -1.46
CA PRO A 27 -13.16 -18.72 -2.21
C PRO A 27 -13.42 -19.60 -3.43
N GLY A 28 -14.69 -20.00 -3.61
CA GLY A 28 -15.09 -20.79 -4.77
C GLY A 28 -15.37 -20.01 -6.05
N HIS A 29 -15.44 -18.67 -5.96
CA HIS A 29 -15.89 -17.78 -7.04
C HIS A 29 -14.74 -17.13 -7.83
N LEU A 30 -13.49 -17.26 -7.38
CA LEU A 30 -12.35 -16.73 -8.11
C LEU A 30 -12.09 -17.48 -9.41
N ARG A 31 -11.56 -16.75 -10.40
CA ARG A 31 -11.15 -17.34 -11.69
C ARG A 31 -10.08 -18.39 -11.45
N ARG A 32 -10.28 -19.58 -12.05
CA ARG A 32 -9.31 -20.65 -12.02
C ARG A 32 -8.44 -20.66 -13.27
N PHE A 33 -7.18 -21.02 -13.10
CA PHE A 33 -6.19 -21.11 -14.17
C PHE A 33 -5.77 -22.55 -14.41
N SER A 34 -5.79 -22.98 -15.66
CA SER A 34 -5.31 -24.31 -16.05
C SER A 34 -3.78 -24.40 -15.97
N ALA A 35 -3.25 -25.60 -15.81
CA ALA A 35 -1.80 -25.83 -15.81
C ALA A 35 -1.13 -25.32 -17.11
N ALA A 36 -1.78 -25.48 -18.27
CA ALA A 36 -1.29 -24.97 -19.55
C ALA A 36 -1.28 -23.43 -19.57
N GLY A 37 -2.36 -22.78 -19.07
CA GLY A 37 -2.42 -21.32 -18.97
C GLY A 37 -1.36 -20.74 -18.05
N LYS A 38 -1.07 -21.38 -16.91
CA LYS A 38 0.02 -20.97 -16.02
C LYS A 38 1.38 -21.07 -16.70
N ALA A 39 1.65 -22.21 -17.35
CA ALA A 39 2.91 -22.42 -18.08
C ALA A 39 3.11 -21.41 -19.23
N GLU A 40 2.04 -20.97 -19.88
CA GLU A 40 2.09 -19.92 -20.89
C GLU A 40 2.45 -18.56 -20.26
N LYS A 41 1.75 -18.18 -19.18
CA LYS A 41 2.03 -16.93 -18.45
C LYS A 41 3.45 -16.90 -17.85
N GLU A 42 3.93 -18.01 -17.33
CA GLU A 42 5.31 -18.12 -16.84
C GLU A 42 6.34 -17.92 -17.97
N ARG A 43 6.04 -18.42 -19.16
CA ARG A 43 6.89 -18.14 -20.36
C ARG A 43 6.85 -16.67 -20.75
N GLU A 44 5.67 -16.05 -20.74
CA GLU A 44 5.53 -14.61 -21.00
C GLU A 44 6.34 -13.77 -20.00
N VAL A 45 6.24 -14.09 -18.71
CA VAL A 45 7.01 -13.40 -17.65
C VAL A 45 8.51 -13.62 -17.84
N ASN A 46 8.97 -14.85 -18.14
CA ASN A 46 10.38 -15.10 -18.39
C ASN A 46 10.90 -14.33 -19.61
N LEU A 47 10.15 -14.32 -20.71
CA LEU A 47 10.51 -13.55 -21.91
C LEU A 47 10.55 -12.03 -21.64
N LEU A 48 9.63 -11.55 -20.79
CA LEU A 48 9.63 -10.15 -20.35
C LEU A 48 10.90 -9.87 -19.54
N LEU A 49 11.23 -10.69 -18.54
CA LEU A 49 12.42 -10.54 -17.74
C LEU A 49 13.69 -10.61 -18.59
N GLU A 50 13.82 -11.61 -19.47
CA GLU A 50 14.96 -11.76 -20.37
C GLU A 50 15.19 -10.56 -21.28
N LYS A 51 14.12 -9.94 -21.76
CA LYS A 51 14.18 -8.74 -22.60
C LYS A 51 14.41 -7.47 -21.77
N SER A 52 13.78 -7.42 -20.59
CA SER A 52 13.79 -6.23 -19.75
C SER A 52 15.09 -6.06 -18.99
N LEU A 53 15.73 -7.13 -18.53
CA LEU A 53 16.96 -7.03 -17.75
C LEU A 53 18.13 -6.36 -18.52
N PRO A 54 18.43 -6.73 -19.77
CA PRO A 54 19.47 -6.04 -20.55
C PRO A 54 19.08 -4.59 -20.93
N GLU A 55 17.78 -4.32 -21.14
CA GLU A 55 17.29 -2.97 -21.41
C GLU A 55 17.35 -2.11 -20.14
N MET A 56 17.07 -2.68 -18.96
CA MET A 56 17.27 -2.00 -17.67
C MET A 56 18.71 -1.59 -17.42
N ASP A 57 19.69 -2.41 -17.78
CA ASP A 57 21.12 -2.04 -17.65
C ASP A 57 21.47 -0.79 -18.46
N ARG A 58 20.71 -0.51 -19.50
CA ARG A 58 20.90 0.64 -20.40
C ARG A 58 19.85 1.73 -20.21
N PHE A 59 18.96 1.58 -19.23
CA PHE A 59 17.80 2.46 -19.06
C PHE A 59 18.20 3.94 -18.89
N GLY A 60 19.27 4.23 -18.14
CA GLY A 60 19.79 5.58 -17.97
C GLY A 60 20.37 6.18 -19.25
N GLU A 61 20.80 5.35 -20.22
CA GLU A 61 21.37 5.76 -21.50
C GLU A 61 20.32 5.86 -22.62
N MET A 62 19.09 5.35 -22.38
CA MET A 62 18.02 5.35 -23.38
C MET A 62 17.47 6.75 -23.63
N GLU A 63 17.06 7.02 -24.87
CA GLU A 63 16.24 8.18 -25.19
C GLU A 63 14.85 8.09 -24.51
N GLU A 64 14.23 9.24 -24.24
CA GLU A 64 12.94 9.31 -23.53
C GLU A 64 11.85 8.47 -24.21
N GLY A 65 11.79 8.45 -25.53
CA GLY A 65 10.86 7.64 -26.32
C GLY A 65 11.07 6.12 -26.18
N ASP A 66 12.33 5.67 -26.01
CA ASP A 66 12.67 4.26 -25.82
C ASP A 66 12.34 3.81 -24.39
N ARG A 67 12.62 4.67 -23.40
CA ARG A 67 12.24 4.46 -22.01
C ARG A 67 10.72 4.32 -21.86
N ALA A 68 9.96 5.20 -22.48
CA ALA A 68 8.50 5.15 -22.46
C ALA A 68 7.97 3.83 -23.09
N ARG A 69 8.55 3.39 -24.21
CA ARG A 69 8.18 2.11 -24.84
C ARG A 69 8.53 0.90 -23.97
N TYR A 70 9.68 0.92 -23.31
CA TYR A 70 10.11 -0.13 -22.38
C TYR A 70 9.11 -0.28 -21.21
N LEU A 71 8.84 0.81 -20.52
CA LEU A 71 7.94 0.83 -19.37
C LEU A 71 6.50 0.48 -19.77
N GLY A 72 6.01 0.98 -20.92
CA GLY A 72 4.70 0.61 -21.45
C GLY A 72 4.54 -0.89 -21.71
N ARG A 73 5.59 -1.57 -22.21
CA ARG A 73 5.59 -3.03 -22.38
C ARG A 73 5.53 -3.78 -21.05
N ALA A 74 6.31 -3.32 -20.05
CA ALA A 74 6.33 -3.92 -18.72
C ALA A 74 4.96 -3.79 -18.04
N HIS A 75 4.36 -2.60 -18.10
CA HIS A 75 3.03 -2.33 -17.54
C HIS A 75 1.93 -3.13 -18.23
N THR A 76 1.93 -3.19 -19.57
CA THR A 76 0.96 -4.02 -20.34
C THR A 76 1.08 -5.49 -19.94
N ALA A 77 2.30 -6.01 -19.77
CA ALA A 77 2.50 -7.39 -19.36
C ALA A 77 2.03 -7.64 -17.92
N LEU A 78 2.27 -6.70 -17.00
CA LEU A 78 1.77 -6.78 -15.63
C LEU A 78 0.23 -6.70 -15.60
N GLY A 79 -0.38 -5.77 -16.34
CA GLY A 79 -1.83 -5.67 -16.50
C GLY A 79 -2.45 -6.97 -17.01
N LYS A 80 -1.89 -7.56 -18.06
CA LYS A 80 -2.33 -8.86 -18.60
C LYS A 80 -2.18 -10.01 -17.60
N LEU A 81 -1.12 -9.99 -16.79
CA LEU A 81 -0.91 -10.98 -15.76
C LEU A 81 -2.01 -10.91 -14.69
N MET A 82 -2.38 -9.70 -14.27
CA MET A 82 -3.35 -9.46 -13.20
C MET A 82 -4.81 -9.55 -13.65
N THR A 83 -5.17 -8.98 -14.80
CA THR A 83 -6.53 -8.97 -15.31
C THR A 83 -6.86 -10.14 -16.25
N GLY A 84 -5.84 -10.75 -16.83
CA GLY A 84 -5.96 -11.87 -17.78
C GLY A 84 -6.23 -11.48 -19.23
N GLU A 85 -6.47 -10.19 -19.52
CA GLU A 85 -6.70 -9.66 -20.88
C GLU A 85 -6.11 -8.24 -20.96
N GLY A 86 -5.67 -7.81 -22.16
CA GLY A 86 -5.26 -6.42 -22.38
C GLY A 86 -6.48 -5.51 -22.28
N ASP A 87 -6.51 -4.71 -21.24
CA ASP A 87 -7.57 -3.74 -20.99
C ASP A 87 -7.04 -2.34 -21.28
N PRO A 88 -7.59 -1.62 -22.29
CA PRO A 88 -7.12 -0.28 -22.64
C PRO A 88 -7.23 0.74 -21.48
N ALA A 89 -8.16 0.53 -20.54
CA ALA A 89 -8.28 1.39 -19.35
C ALA A 89 -7.15 1.12 -18.36
N ALA A 90 -6.77 -0.16 -18.17
CA ALA A 90 -5.61 -0.53 -17.37
C ALA A 90 -4.30 -0.01 -17.99
N ASP A 91 -4.12 -0.15 -19.31
CA ASP A 91 -2.93 0.36 -20.02
C ASP A 91 -2.79 1.89 -19.86
N ARG A 92 -3.90 2.62 -19.96
CA ARG A 92 -3.92 4.08 -19.71
C ARG A 92 -3.55 4.39 -18.27
N PHE A 93 -4.18 3.73 -17.31
CA PHE A 93 -3.91 3.91 -15.90
C PHE A 93 -2.43 3.70 -15.56
N PHE A 94 -1.80 2.62 -16.05
CA PHE A 94 -0.38 2.37 -15.86
C PHE A 94 0.51 3.46 -16.49
N THR A 95 0.16 3.96 -17.67
CA THR A 95 0.90 5.05 -18.33
C THR A 95 0.85 6.34 -17.51
N GLU A 96 -0.32 6.67 -16.96
CA GLU A 96 -0.51 7.83 -16.11
C GLU A 96 0.23 7.67 -14.77
N CYS A 97 0.19 6.48 -14.14
CA CYS A 97 0.94 6.15 -12.94
C CYS A 97 2.45 6.28 -13.14
N GLU A 98 2.96 5.81 -14.28
CA GLU A 98 4.37 5.95 -14.63
C GLU A 98 4.80 7.42 -14.72
N SER A 99 4.00 8.26 -15.40
CA SER A 99 4.26 9.69 -15.50
C SER A 99 4.28 10.37 -14.12
N ALA A 100 3.29 10.06 -13.28
CA ALA A 100 3.22 10.57 -11.91
C ALA A 100 4.42 10.10 -11.06
N GLY A 101 4.81 8.82 -11.18
CA GLY A 101 5.96 8.25 -10.46
C GLY A 101 7.29 8.90 -10.84
N LYS A 102 7.54 9.15 -12.14
CA LYS A 102 8.75 9.87 -12.59
C LYS A 102 8.81 11.27 -12.01
N MET A 103 7.69 12.00 -12.03
CA MET A 103 7.63 13.32 -11.41
C MET A 103 7.85 13.26 -9.90
N PHE A 104 7.30 12.23 -9.24
CA PHE A 104 7.47 12.01 -7.81
C PHE A 104 8.95 11.87 -7.44
N VAL A 105 9.67 10.95 -8.07
CA VAL A 105 11.11 10.71 -7.82
C VAL A 105 11.93 11.99 -8.00
N ARG A 106 11.73 12.71 -9.10
CA ARG A 106 12.43 13.98 -9.35
C ARG A 106 12.15 15.02 -8.27
N ARG A 107 10.91 15.15 -7.81
CA ARG A 107 10.53 16.11 -6.77
C ARG A 107 11.00 15.70 -5.40
N ALA A 108 10.97 14.39 -5.07
CA ALA A 108 11.48 13.85 -3.82
C ALA A 108 12.98 14.12 -3.68
N LYS A 109 13.79 13.79 -4.70
CA LYS A 109 15.24 14.09 -4.71
C LYS A 109 15.55 15.59 -4.70
N LYS A 110 14.69 16.43 -5.28
CA LYS A 110 14.83 17.89 -5.19
C LYS A 110 14.48 18.42 -3.80
N PHE A 111 13.49 17.83 -3.14
CA PHE A 111 13.08 18.18 -1.79
C PHE A 111 14.19 17.84 -0.78
N ASP A 112 14.66 16.62 -0.83
CA ASP A 112 15.78 16.15 0.00
C ASP A 112 16.70 15.21 -0.81
N PRO A 113 17.87 15.70 -1.26
CA PRO A 113 18.84 14.88 -1.96
C PRO A 113 19.42 13.72 -1.15
N SER A 114 19.27 13.73 0.18
CA SER A 114 19.79 12.68 1.07
C SER A 114 18.86 11.48 1.21
N LEU A 115 17.59 11.57 0.74
CA LEU A 115 16.69 10.43 0.74
C LEU A 115 17.31 9.23 0.02
N SER A 116 17.34 8.10 0.69
CA SER A 116 17.76 6.83 0.08
C SER A 116 16.78 6.38 -0.99
N ASP A 117 17.18 5.43 -1.82
CA ASP A 117 16.29 4.85 -2.82
C ASP A 117 15.18 4.04 -2.15
N ASP A 118 15.46 3.43 -0.98
CA ASP A 118 14.44 2.74 -0.15
C ASP A 118 13.40 3.73 0.40
N ASP A 119 13.80 4.91 0.90
CA ASP A 119 12.88 5.95 1.35
C ASP A 119 11.95 6.41 0.22
N ILE A 120 12.54 6.61 -0.97
CA ILE A 120 11.78 7.01 -2.16
C ILE A 120 10.82 5.91 -2.59
N HIS A 121 11.25 4.64 -2.56
CA HIS A 121 10.42 3.51 -2.90
C HIS A 121 9.26 3.35 -1.92
N GLN A 122 9.50 3.49 -0.62
CA GLN A 122 8.45 3.48 0.41
C GLN A 122 7.40 4.58 0.14
N ALA A 123 7.85 5.81 -0.09
CA ALA A 123 6.96 6.93 -0.39
C ALA A 123 6.22 6.74 -1.73
N LEU A 124 6.86 6.15 -2.74
CA LEU A 124 6.27 5.88 -4.04
C LEU A 124 5.16 4.82 -3.97
N ARG A 125 5.26 3.84 -3.06
CA ARG A 125 4.18 2.88 -2.80
C ARG A 125 2.88 3.61 -2.43
N ASN A 126 2.96 4.61 -1.57
CA ASN A 126 1.78 5.43 -1.23
C ASN A 126 1.27 6.25 -2.41
N GLN A 127 2.17 6.82 -3.24
CA GLN A 127 1.77 7.51 -4.46
C GLN A 127 0.98 6.60 -5.43
N TRP A 128 1.30 5.30 -5.50
CA TRP A 128 0.51 4.35 -6.30
C TRP A 128 -0.90 4.16 -5.74
N VAL A 129 -1.05 4.14 -4.41
CA VAL A 129 -2.37 4.13 -3.76
C VAL A 129 -3.14 5.41 -4.12
N PHE A 130 -2.50 6.59 -4.02
CA PHE A 130 -3.09 7.85 -4.48
C PHE A 130 -3.59 7.78 -5.92
N ASN A 131 -2.77 7.27 -6.85
CA ASN A 131 -3.13 7.14 -8.26
C ASN A 131 -4.38 6.26 -8.44
N SER A 132 -4.48 5.17 -7.69
CA SER A 132 -5.64 4.28 -7.73
C SER A 132 -6.91 4.97 -7.19
N ILE A 133 -6.78 5.79 -6.16
CA ILE A 133 -7.88 6.57 -5.58
C ILE A 133 -8.31 7.71 -6.54
N GLN A 134 -7.35 8.44 -7.10
CA GLN A 134 -7.64 9.46 -8.12
C GLN A 134 -8.48 8.86 -9.25
N SER A 135 -8.07 7.73 -9.79
CA SER A 135 -8.81 7.05 -10.85
C SER A 135 -10.18 6.53 -10.37
N SER A 136 -10.26 5.96 -9.16
CA SER A 136 -11.52 5.46 -8.58
C SER A 136 -12.54 6.57 -8.31
N LEU A 137 -12.07 7.77 -7.97
CA LEU A 137 -12.89 8.97 -7.75
C LEU A 137 -13.07 9.82 -9.02
N SER A 138 -12.65 9.31 -10.19
CA SER A 138 -12.72 10.00 -11.49
C SER A 138 -11.93 11.33 -11.54
N HIS A 139 -10.86 11.43 -10.76
CA HIS A 139 -9.88 12.50 -10.85
C HIS A 139 -8.75 12.12 -11.83
N PRO A 140 -8.06 13.10 -12.44
CA PRO A 140 -6.87 12.84 -13.23
C PRO A 140 -5.77 12.17 -12.41
N VAL A 141 -5.15 11.11 -12.93
CA VAL A 141 -4.01 10.46 -12.28
C VAL A 141 -2.75 11.32 -12.52
N THR A 142 -2.31 11.99 -11.47
CA THR A 142 -1.17 12.91 -11.52
C THR A 142 -0.55 13.13 -10.14
N LEU A 143 0.69 13.59 -10.13
CA LEU A 143 1.33 14.05 -8.91
C LEU A 143 0.81 15.43 -8.51
N THR A 144 0.25 15.54 -7.31
CA THR A 144 -0.21 16.80 -6.71
C THR A 144 0.71 17.23 -5.55
N PRO A 145 0.67 18.50 -5.12
CA PRO A 145 1.41 18.93 -3.93
C PRO A 145 1.06 18.11 -2.69
N SER A 146 -0.23 17.83 -2.48
CA SER A 146 -0.70 17.04 -1.34
C SER A 146 -0.25 15.59 -1.38
N SER A 147 -0.32 14.94 -2.56
CA SER A 147 0.13 13.56 -2.69
C SER A 147 1.64 13.41 -2.48
N LEU A 148 2.46 14.35 -3.00
CA LEU A 148 3.89 14.39 -2.75
C LEU A 148 4.18 14.62 -1.26
N GLY A 149 3.55 15.65 -0.67
CA GLY A 149 3.78 16.01 0.73
C GLY A 149 3.46 14.87 1.67
N TYR A 150 2.27 14.27 1.53
CA TYR A 150 1.84 13.18 2.40
C TYR A 150 2.66 11.90 2.21
N SER A 151 2.95 11.50 0.96
CA SER A 151 3.75 10.31 0.71
C SER A 151 5.17 10.43 1.27
N LEU A 152 5.80 11.62 1.22
CA LEU A 152 7.12 11.85 1.82
C LEU A 152 7.10 11.99 3.34
N MET A 153 5.93 12.21 3.96
CA MET A 153 5.83 12.21 5.43
C MET A 153 6.20 10.86 6.02
N TYR A 154 5.90 9.73 5.36
CA TYR A 154 6.21 8.39 5.85
C TYR A 154 7.71 8.20 6.11
N PRO A 155 8.60 8.27 5.12
CA PRO A 155 10.03 8.11 5.39
C PRO A 155 10.57 9.19 6.33
N CYS A 156 10.06 10.43 6.28
CA CYS A 156 10.51 11.48 7.19
C CYS A 156 10.15 11.19 8.65
N THR A 157 8.96 10.64 8.93
CA THR A 157 8.54 10.29 10.29
C THR A 157 9.19 9.01 10.77
N ASP A 158 9.26 7.97 9.91
CA ASP A 158 9.83 6.68 10.25
C ASP A 158 11.33 6.81 10.54
N ASN A 159 12.09 7.51 9.68
CA ASN A 159 13.53 7.76 9.89
C ASN A 159 13.80 8.52 11.19
N TRP A 160 12.85 9.37 11.60
CA TRP A 160 12.98 10.12 12.86
C TRP A 160 12.60 9.27 14.08
N ILE A 161 11.49 8.52 13.99
CA ILE A 161 10.95 7.72 15.09
C ILE A 161 11.77 6.45 15.31
N ASP A 162 12.16 5.75 14.22
CA ASP A 162 12.87 4.48 14.31
C ASP A 162 14.39 4.65 14.34
N GLY A 163 14.89 5.83 13.94
CA GLY A 163 16.31 6.17 13.95
C GLY A 163 16.96 5.97 15.31
N ALA A 164 18.08 5.23 15.34
CA ALA A 164 18.86 4.97 16.56
C ALA A 164 19.54 6.23 17.16
N GLY A 165 19.52 7.35 16.41
CA GLY A 165 20.14 8.62 16.82
C GLY A 165 19.31 9.46 17.80
N HIS A 166 18.06 9.09 18.09
CA HIS A 166 17.15 9.89 18.90
C HIS A 166 16.75 9.17 20.20
N THR A 167 16.77 9.91 21.30
CA THR A 167 16.31 9.42 22.60
C THR A 167 14.78 9.29 22.64
N PRO A 168 14.20 8.44 23.51
CA PRO A 168 12.75 8.34 23.68
C PRO A 168 12.09 9.71 23.93
N ALA A 169 12.72 10.59 24.75
CA ALA A 169 12.19 11.91 25.03
C ALA A 169 12.20 12.84 23.79
N GLU A 170 13.15 12.68 22.87
CA GLU A 170 13.17 13.41 21.60
C GLU A 170 12.08 12.91 20.66
N LYS A 171 11.89 11.58 20.59
CA LYS A 171 10.81 10.97 19.80
C LYS A 171 9.42 11.40 20.29
N ASP A 172 9.21 11.45 21.60
CA ASP A 172 7.96 11.94 22.19
C ASP A 172 7.71 13.42 21.88
N ARG A 173 8.76 14.27 21.99
CA ARG A 173 8.64 15.69 21.63
C ARG A 173 8.32 15.88 20.15
N PHE A 174 8.97 15.12 19.28
CA PHE A 174 8.69 15.17 17.85
C PHE A 174 7.23 14.81 17.58
N ASN A 175 6.72 13.71 18.15
CA ASN A 175 5.32 13.30 18.01
C ASN A 175 4.33 14.36 18.50
N GLN A 176 4.64 15.04 19.62
CA GLN A 176 3.84 16.16 20.10
C GLN A 176 3.88 17.34 19.13
N SER A 177 5.05 17.65 18.59
CA SER A 177 5.20 18.72 17.59
C SER A 177 4.43 18.39 16.30
N LEU A 178 4.46 17.15 15.82
CA LEU A 178 3.66 16.70 14.68
C LEU A 178 2.18 16.98 14.89
N LYS A 179 1.66 16.60 16.06
CA LYS A 179 0.26 16.86 16.42
C LYS A 179 -0.07 18.35 16.36
N LEU A 180 0.74 19.20 16.99
CA LEU A 180 0.52 20.65 17.01
C LEU A 180 0.56 21.25 15.60
N TRP A 181 1.50 20.82 14.74
CA TRP A 181 1.54 21.29 13.35
C TRP A 181 0.30 20.85 12.58
N LEU A 182 -0.16 19.62 12.76
CA LEU A 182 -1.39 19.14 12.13
C LEU A 182 -2.62 19.91 12.64
N GLU A 183 -2.64 20.34 13.89
CA GLU A 183 -3.68 21.20 14.48
C GLU A 183 -3.59 22.66 14.00
N GLY A 184 -2.48 23.05 13.37
CA GLY A 184 -2.23 24.43 12.93
C GLY A 184 -1.67 25.33 14.03
N GLU A 185 -1.23 24.75 15.14
CA GLU A 185 -0.70 25.49 16.27
C GLU A 185 0.77 25.85 16.05
N PRO A 186 1.21 27.04 16.53
CA PRO A 186 2.60 27.44 16.43
C PRO A 186 3.45 26.62 17.41
N VAL A 187 4.44 25.91 16.87
CA VAL A 187 5.46 25.24 17.69
C VAL A 187 6.65 26.17 17.86
N THR A 188 6.96 26.55 19.10
CA THR A 188 8.12 27.39 19.45
C THR A 188 9.33 26.52 19.73
N GLY A 189 10.38 26.66 18.93
CA GLY A 189 11.68 25.99 19.07
C GLY A 189 12.25 25.60 17.71
N LYS A 190 13.59 25.64 17.60
CA LYS A 190 14.30 25.01 16.47
C LYS A 190 14.63 23.58 16.89
N GLU A 191 13.74 22.65 16.63
CA GLU A 191 14.09 21.24 16.77
C GLU A 191 14.76 20.76 15.46
N SER A 192 15.88 20.06 15.59
CA SER A 192 16.53 19.39 14.48
C SER A 192 15.57 18.31 13.96
N GLY A 193 15.22 18.34 12.67
CA GLY A 193 14.24 17.44 12.04
C GLY A 193 12.90 18.11 11.64
N ASP A 194 12.66 19.31 12.12
CA ASP A 194 11.46 20.14 11.95
C ASP A 194 11.24 20.65 10.50
N GLY A 195 12.34 21.01 9.80
CA GLY A 195 12.24 21.74 8.53
C GLY A 195 11.58 20.99 7.40
N GLY A 196 11.85 19.71 7.26
CA GLY A 196 11.29 18.86 6.19
C GLY A 196 9.80 18.66 6.35
N PHE A 197 9.33 18.25 7.53
CA PHE A 197 7.92 17.97 7.79
C PHE A 197 7.01 19.18 7.58
N ARG A 198 7.45 20.35 8.04
CA ARG A 198 6.71 21.61 7.85
C ARG A 198 6.58 21.99 6.39
N GLU A 199 7.60 21.73 5.58
CA GLU A 199 7.54 21.99 4.15
C GLU A 199 6.56 21.02 3.46
N LEU A 200 6.58 19.74 3.83
CA LEU A 200 5.61 18.76 3.35
C LEU A 200 4.17 19.14 3.73
N LEU A 201 3.96 19.61 4.95
CA LEU A 201 2.64 20.11 5.37
C LEU A 201 2.21 21.35 4.58
N ARG A 202 3.13 22.29 4.29
CA ARG A 202 2.83 23.45 3.43
C ARG A 202 2.45 23.04 2.00
N MET A 203 2.97 21.93 1.47
CA MET A 203 2.52 21.42 0.17
C MET A 203 1.03 21.03 0.24
N ILE A 204 0.60 20.38 1.33
CA ILE A 204 -0.82 20.06 1.56
C ILE A 204 -1.64 21.36 1.72
N GLU A 205 -1.17 22.32 2.52
CA GLU A 205 -1.85 23.60 2.76
C GLU A 205 -1.99 24.44 1.49
N SER A 206 -1.03 24.33 0.55
CA SER A 206 -1.10 25.04 -0.73
C SER A 206 -2.23 24.57 -1.63
N GLU A 207 -2.65 23.32 -1.50
CA GLU A 207 -3.77 22.72 -2.26
C GLU A 207 -5.07 22.76 -1.47
N TYR A 208 -4.98 22.54 -0.16
CA TYR A 208 -6.12 22.50 0.77
C TYR A 208 -5.92 23.51 1.93
N PRO A 209 -6.22 24.81 1.72
CA PRO A 209 -6.16 25.78 2.82
C PRO A 209 -7.07 25.39 3.98
N ARG A 210 -6.57 25.46 5.22
CA ARG A 210 -7.22 24.93 6.43
C ARG A 210 -8.64 25.41 6.65
N GLU A 211 -8.89 26.70 6.42
CA GLU A 211 -10.21 27.32 6.61
C GLU A 211 -11.28 26.70 5.70
N GLY A 212 -10.89 26.29 4.48
CA GLY A 212 -11.79 25.70 3.49
C GLY A 212 -11.95 24.19 3.59
N TYR A 213 -10.96 23.51 4.17
CA TYR A 213 -10.85 22.04 4.13
C TYR A 213 -10.57 21.40 5.50
N PRO A 214 -11.40 21.66 6.51
CA PRO A 214 -11.16 21.13 7.87
C PRO A 214 -11.15 19.60 7.91
N ALA A 215 -11.89 18.93 7.02
CA ALA A 215 -11.95 17.47 6.95
C ALA A 215 -10.60 16.83 6.58
N VAL A 216 -9.80 17.48 5.74
CA VAL A 216 -8.43 17.04 5.38
C VAL A 216 -7.56 16.97 6.64
N TYR A 217 -7.56 18.03 7.47
CA TYR A 217 -6.73 18.08 8.68
C TYR A 217 -7.23 17.17 9.79
N MET A 218 -8.55 16.99 9.88
CA MET A 218 -9.13 15.99 10.79
C MET A 218 -8.72 14.57 10.38
N SER A 219 -8.64 14.27 9.08
CA SER A 219 -8.18 12.94 8.61
C SER A 219 -6.69 12.72 8.88
N LEU A 220 -5.84 13.74 8.69
CA LEU A 220 -4.42 13.69 9.05
C LEU A 220 -4.20 13.48 10.56
N LEU A 221 -5.01 14.11 11.41
CA LEU A 221 -4.98 13.87 12.85
C LEU A 221 -5.48 12.47 13.20
N ALA A 222 -6.46 11.93 12.47
CA ALA A 222 -6.97 10.59 12.70
C ALA A 222 -5.90 9.53 12.44
N ILE A 223 -5.18 9.59 11.31
CA ILE A 223 -4.07 8.65 11.04
C ILE A 223 -2.93 8.82 12.04
N HIS A 224 -2.56 10.04 12.40
CA HIS A 224 -1.55 10.26 13.43
C HIS A 224 -1.91 9.56 14.75
N ARG A 225 -3.16 9.69 15.22
CA ARG A 225 -3.64 9.00 16.43
C ARG A 225 -3.66 7.48 16.26
N ALA A 226 -4.11 6.99 15.11
CA ALA A 226 -4.13 5.55 14.82
C ALA A 226 -2.72 4.96 14.82
N GLN A 227 -1.73 5.65 14.26
CA GLN A 227 -0.32 5.27 14.33
C GLN A 227 0.20 5.23 15.77
N GLN A 228 -0.08 6.27 16.58
CA GLN A 228 0.32 6.28 17.99
C GLN A 228 -0.31 5.12 18.78
N ARG A 229 -1.58 4.83 18.56
CA ARG A 229 -2.27 3.70 19.20
C ARG A 229 -1.72 2.36 18.77
N SER A 230 -1.33 2.22 17.50
CA SER A 230 -0.80 0.96 16.95
C SER A 230 0.61 0.61 17.46
N LEU A 231 1.36 1.55 18.06
CA LEU A 231 2.67 1.27 18.65
C LEU A 231 2.63 0.16 19.72
N ILE A 232 1.48 -0.08 20.35
CA ILE A 232 1.29 -1.21 21.27
C ILE A 232 1.53 -2.56 20.59
N LEU A 233 1.34 -2.66 19.27
CA LEU A 233 1.58 -3.89 18.50
C LEU A 233 3.07 -4.24 18.36
N HIS A 234 3.97 -3.28 18.64
CA HIS A 234 5.43 -3.42 18.56
C HIS A 234 6.06 -4.03 19.81
N GLY A 235 5.26 -4.53 20.75
CA GLY A 235 5.74 -5.11 22.01
C GLY A 235 5.00 -6.37 22.42
N PRO A 236 5.36 -6.97 23.57
CA PRO A 236 4.63 -8.11 24.12
C PRO A 236 3.21 -7.68 24.51
N VAL A 237 2.21 -8.21 23.80
CA VAL A 237 0.79 -7.89 23.96
C VAL A 237 0.01 -9.07 24.55
N GLU A 238 0.59 -9.78 25.52
CA GLU A 238 0.00 -10.98 26.11
C GLU A 238 -1.33 -10.71 26.82
N ASP A 239 -1.51 -9.48 27.34
CA ASP A 239 -2.68 -9.07 28.11
C ASP A 239 -3.84 -8.50 27.27
N HIS A 240 -3.67 -8.34 25.94
CA HIS A 240 -4.69 -7.76 25.08
C HIS A 240 -5.45 -8.82 24.28
N GLY A 241 -6.78 -8.69 24.25
CA GLY A 241 -7.64 -9.58 23.44
C GLY A 241 -7.38 -9.43 21.94
N GLU A 242 -7.59 -10.52 21.20
CA GLU A 242 -7.35 -10.55 19.74
C GLU A 242 -8.14 -9.48 18.99
N ALA A 243 -9.43 -9.30 19.33
CA ALA A 243 -10.30 -8.29 18.72
C ALA A 243 -9.77 -6.86 18.91
N PHE A 244 -9.19 -6.56 20.09
CA PHE A 244 -8.59 -5.25 20.34
C PHE A 244 -7.36 -5.01 19.44
N LEU A 245 -6.48 -6.00 19.29
CA LEU A 245 -5.31 -5.87 18.42
C LEU A 245 -5.70 -5.75 16.95
N GLN A 246 -6.69 -6.53 16.51
CA GLN A 246 -7.27 -6.41 15.17
C GLN A 246 -7.87 -5.02 14.95
N SER A 247 -8.55 -4.44 15.94
CA SER A 247 -9.12 -3.10 15.81
C SER A 247 -8.05 -2.03 15.60
N LEU A 248 -6.88 -2.14 16.24
CA LEU A 248 -5.75 -1.21 16.02
C LEU A 248 -5.19 -1.30 14.61
N THR A 249 -5.00 -2.51 14.07
CA THR A 249 -4.58 -2.76 12.70
C THR A 249 -5.58 -2.19 11.69
N ILE A 250 -6.87 -2.46 11.90
CA ILE A 250 -7.97 -1.96 11.07
C ILE A 250 -8.04 -0.43 11.09
N GLU A 251 -7.95 0.18 12.27
CA GLU A 251 -7.97 1.64 12.42
C GLU A 251 -6.77 2.27 11.68
N LYS A 252 -5.55 1.76 11.87
CA LYS A 252 -4.35 2.26 11.21
C LYS A 252 -4.45 2.15 9.69
N GLY A 253 -4.75 0.96 9.17
CA GLY A 253 -4.87 0.74 7.74
C GLY A 253 -6.01 1.55 7.11
N GLY A 254 -7.20 1.53 7.72
CA GLY A 254 -8.36 2.24 7.23
C GLY A 254 -8.17 3.75 7.19
N THR A 255 -7.62 4.34 8.24
CA THR A 255 -7.36 5.79 8.30
C THR A 255 -6.29 6.22 7.30
N SER A 256 -5.26 5.40 7.04
CA SER A 256 -4.18 5.75 6.10
C SER A 256 -4.70 6.03 4.68
N VAL A 257 -5.56 5.16 4.15
CA VAL A 257 -6.13 5.33 2.80
C VAL A 257 -7.30 6.30 2.78
N ALA A 258 -8.04 6.44 3.90
CA ALA A 258 -9.05 7.49 4.02
C ALA A 258 -8.42 8.89 3.89
N VAL A 259 -7.25 9.13 4.48
CA VAL A 259 -6.50 10.38 4.30
C VAL A 259 -6.14 10.63 2.84
N ASP A 260 -5.64 9.61 2.13
CA ASP A 260 -5.35 9.72 0.70
C ASP A 260 -6.60 10.18 -0.08
N GLY A 261 -7.76 9.63 0.24
CA GLY A 261 -9.03 10.05 -0.36
C GLY A 261 -9.39 11.52 -0.09
N TYR A 262 -9.21 11.98 1.14
CA TYR A 262 -9.41 13.40 1.48
C TYR A 262 -8.41 14.30 0.76
N LEU A 263 -7.17 13.86 0.60
CA LEU A 263 -6.12 14.59 -0.13
C LEU A 263 -6.26 14.53 -1.66
N VAL A 264 -7.11 13.65 -2.18
CA VAL A 264 -7.50 13.63 -3.60
C VAL A 264 -8.64 14.58 -3.90
N SER A 265 -9.66 14.65 -3.01
CA SER A 265 -10.92 15.33 -3.32
C SER A 265 -11.29 16.49 -2.39
N GLY A 266 -10.51 16.70 -1.30
CA GLY A 266 -10.80 17.70 -0.27
C GLY A 266 -11.93 17.32 0.69
N ALA A 267 -12.85 16.45 0.25
CA ALA A 267 -13.96 15.92 1.04
C ALA A 267 -14.41 14.57 0.51
N LEU A 268 -14.94 13.72 1.38
CA LEU A 268 -15.48 12.40 1.02
C LEU A 268 -16.93 12.26 1.46
N GLY A 269 -17.77 11.72 0.60
CA GLY A 269 -19.08 11.21 0.99
C GLY A 269 -18.95 9.89 1.79
N PRO A 270 -20.01 9.50 2.54
CA PRO A 270 -19.97 8.33 3.41
C PRO A 270 -19.60 7.02 2.68
N GLU A 271 -20.11 6.83 1.46
CA GLU A 271 -19.84 5.62 0.65
C GLU A 271 -18.38 5.57 0.19
N ALA A 272 -17.82 6.70 -0.25
CA ALA A 272 -16.43 6.80 -0.64
C ALA A 272 -15.51 6.59 0.57
N LEU A 273 -15.80 7.23 1.70
CA LEU A 273 -15.05 7.05 2.94
C LEU A 273 -15.06 5.59 3.38
N GLN A 274 -16.22 4.93 3.37
CA GLN A 274 -16.32 3.52 3.71
C GLN A 274 -15.48 2.65 2.78
N ALA A 275 -15.62 2.82 1.46
CA ALA A 275 -14.89 2.00 0.49
C ALA A 275 -13.37 2.18 0.60
N LEU A 276 -12.89 3.42 0.75
CA LEU A 276 -11.47 3.74 0.88
C LEU A 276 -10.91 3.27 2.23
N PHE A 277 -11.66 3.42 3.32
CA PHE A 277 -11.27 2.87 4.62
C PHE A 277 -11.08 1.34 4.52
N GLY A 278 -12.03 0.63 3.92
CA GLY A 278 -11.90 -0.81 3.69
C GLY A 278 -10.71 -1.19 2.83
N TYR A 279 -10.43 -0.42 1.78
CA TYR A 279 -9.24 -0.63 0.95
C TYR A 279 -7.96 -0.50 1.77
N GLY A 280 -7.87 0.48 2.67
CA GLY A 280 -6.74 0.63 3.58
C GLY A 280 -6.58 -0.55 4.54
N VAL A 281 -7.70 -1.09 5.05
CA VAL A 281 -7.67 -2.30 5.88
C VAL A 281 -7.11 -3.50 5.11
N VAL A 282 -7.53 -3.69 3.85
CA VAL A 282 -7.00 -4.75 2.97
C VAL A 282 -5.49 -4.59 2.78
N LEU A 283 -5.02 -3.38 2.46
CA LEU A 283 -3.59 -3.12 2.26
C LEU A 283 -2.77 -3.39 3.53
N GLN A 284 -3.27 -2.98 4.71
CA GLN A 284 -2.59 -3.24 5.97
C GLN A 284 -2.49 -4.73 6.28
N PHE A 285 -3.56 -5.51 6.06
CA PHE A 285 -3.48 -6.96 6.26
C PHE A 285 -2.56 -7.65 5.25
N ILE A 286 -2.45 -7.15 4.02
CA ILE A 286 -1.48 -7.66 3.05
C ILE A 286 -0.06 -7.36 3.50
N ASP A 287 0.21 -6.16 3.98
CA ASP A 287 1.49 -5.72 4.53
C ASP A 287 1.91 -6.62 5.72
N ASP A 288 1.02 -6.78 6.71
CA ASP A 288 1.22 -7.70 7.85
C ASP A 288 1.53 -9.15 7.43
N LEU A 289 0.96 -9.63 6.31
CA LEU A 289 1.24 -10.95 5.76
C LEU A 289 2.59 -10.99 5.05
N GLN A 290 2.94 -9.95 4.29
CA GLN A 290 4.20 -9.87 3.56
C GLN A 290 5.40 -9.72 4.50
N ASP A 291 5.25 -8.98 5.58
CA ASP A 291 6.30 -8.67 6.56
C ASP A 291 6.34 -9.65 7.74
N MET A 292 5.63 -10.76 7.65
CA MET A 292 5.47 -11.74 8.72
C MET A 292 6.81 -12.22 9.33
N ARG A 293 7.86 -12.37 8.52
CA ARG A 293 9.19 -12.78 8.99
C ARG A 293 9.86 -11.68 9.81
N GLU A 294 9.83 -10.49 9.31
CA GLU A 294 10.36 -9.27 9.91
C GLU A 294 9.64 -8.98 11.22
N ASP A 295 8.31 -9.00 11.21
CA ASP A 295 7.46 -8.81 12.38
C ASP A 295 7.68 -9.87 13.46
N THR A 296 7.81 -11.15 13.06
CA THR A 296 8.14 -12.23 14.00
C THR A 296 9.49 -11.99 14.66
N SER A 297 10.49 -11.55 13.88
CA SER A 297 11.84 -11.28 14.38
C SER A 297 11.89 -10.06 15.29
N ALA A 298 11.08 -9.05 15.02
CA ALA A 298 10.93 -7.83 15.83
C ALA A 298 10.03 -8.03 17.06
N GLY A 299 9.29 -9.15 17.13
CA GLY A 299 8.34 -9.42 18.21
C GLY A 299 7.02 -8.69 18.07
N HIS A 300 6.69 -8.19 16.86
CA HIS A 300 5.44 -7.52 16.59
C HIS A 300 4.25 -8.49 16.59
N SER A 301 3.12 -8.03 17.09
CA SER A 301 1.88 -8.81 17.21
C SER A 301 0.89 -8.42 16.13
N THR A 302 0.99 -9.06 14.95
CA THR A 302 0.01 -8.95 13.88
C THR A 302 -0.95 -10.14 13.86
N VAL A 303 -2.01 -10.06 13.06
CA VAL A 303 -2.97 -11.16 12.88
C VAL A 303 -2.25 -12.43 12.41
N PHE A 304 -1.26 -12.29 11.51
CA PHE A 304 -0.53 -13.43 10.93
C PHE A 304 0.55 -13.97 11.86
N THR A 305 1.32 -13.12 12.54
CA THR A 305 2.33 -13.60 13.51
C THR A 305 1.68 -14.36 14.66
N ARG A 306 0.48 -13.95 15.10
CA ARG A 306 -0.27 -14.67 16.14
C ARG A 306 -0.83 -15.99 15.62
N ALA A 307 -1.45 -16.00 14.44
CA ALA A 307 -1.97 -17.23 13.84
C ALA A 307 -0.85 -18.26 13.62
N GLY A 308 0.31 -17.81 13.12
CA GLY A 308 1.46 -18.68 12.86
C GLY A 308 2.08 -19.33 14.11
N ARG A 309 1.85 -18.74 15.31
CA ARG A 309 2.27 -19.37 16.58
C ARG A 309 1.40 -20.56 16.97
N THR A 310 0.16 -20.60 16.48
CA THR A 310 -0.84 -21.61 16.89
C THR A 310 -1.08 -22.70 15.87
N GLY A 311 -0.72 -22.48 14.60
CA GLY A 311 -0.91 -23.47 13.54
C GLY A 311 -0.68 -22.92 12.14
N PRO A 312 -1.13 -23.67 11.11
CA PRO A 312 -1.04 -23.22 9.72
C PRO A 312 -1.84 -21.95 9.45
N LEU A 313 -1.37 -21.12 8.54
CA LEU A 313 -2.01 -19.85 8.16
C LEU A 313 -3.21 -20.02 7.21
N ASP A 314 -3.61 -21.25 6.89
CA ASP A 314 -4.65 -21.57 5.91
C ASP A 314 -5.93 -20.73 6.11
N GLY A 315 -6.49 -20.77 7.31
CA GLY A 315 -7.76 -20.14 7.62
C GLY A 315 -7.71 -18.60 7.60
N VAL A 316 -6.67 -18.02 8.19
CA VAL A 316 -6.52 -16.55 8.25
C VAL A 316 -6.23 -15.97 6.87
N THR A 317 -5.43 -16.64 6.04
CA THR A 317 -5.13 -16.18 4.68
C THR A 317 -6.33 -16.39 3.74
N ALA A 318 -7.09 -17.48 3.87
CA ALA A 318 -8.34 -17.64 3.13
C ALA A 318 -9.36 -16.55 3.49
N ARG A 319 -9.44 -16.17 4.77
CA ARG A 319 -10.25 -15.04 5.24
C ARG A 319 -9.79 -13.74 4.57
N LEU A 320 -8.48 -13.46 4.53
CA LEU A 320 -7.97 -12.28 3.87
C LEU A 320 -8.36 -12.22 2.38
N ILE A 321 -8.27 -13.33 1.66
CA ILE A 321 -8.68 -13.39 0.24
C ILE A 321 -10.16 -13.06 0.10
N ASN A 322 -11.06 -13.69 0.88
CA ASN A 322 -12.48 -13.40 0.83
C ASN A 322 -12.79 -11.95 1.21
N PHE A 323 -12.19 -11.47 2.31
CA PHE A 323 -12.33 -10.09 2.79
C PHE A 323 -11.90 -9.08 1.73
N THR A 324 -10.80 -9.35 1.03
CA THR A 324 -10.31 -8.52 -0.09
C THR A 324 -11.35 -8.44 -1.19
N CYS A 325 -11.90 -9.58 -1.65
CA CYS A 325 -12.90 -9.60 -2.70
C CYS A 325 -14.16 -8.80 -2.32
N ASP A 326 -14.66 -8.96 -1.11
CA ASP A 326 -15.88 -8.29 -0.66
C ASP A 326 -15.66 -6.78 -0.47
N THR A 327 -14.50 -6.39 0.06
CA THR A 327 -14.16 -5.00 0.35
C THR A 327 -13.83 -4.21 -0.92
N ILE A 328 -12.99 -4.73 -1.80
CA ILE A 328 -12.58 -4.01 -3.02
C ILE A 328 -13.75 -3.81 -4.00
N ARG A 329 -14.75 -4.67 -3.97
CA ARG A 329 -15.97 -4.47 -4.76
C ARG A 329 -16.72 -3.18 -4.43
N LEU A 330 -16.58 -2.62 -3.21
CA LEU A 330 -17.18 -1.34 -2.86
C LEU A 330 -16.63 -0.19 -3.69
N LEU A 331 -15.38 -0.28 -4.17
CA LEU A 331 -14.78 0.72 -5.06
C LEU A 331 -15.51 0.82 -6.41
N ASN A 332 -16.22 -0.23 -6.85
CA ASN A 332 -17.02 -0.19 -8.10
C ASN A 332 -18.11 0.89 -8.08
N GLY A 333 -18.64 1.22 -6.89
CA GLY A 333 -19.70 2.22 -6.74
C GLY A 333 -19.21 3.67 -6.86
N LEU A 334 -17.88 3.90 -6.80
CA LEU A 334 -17.31 5.24 -6.74
C LEU A 334 -17.16 5.92 -8.11
N SER A 335 -17.10 5.16 -9.18
CA SER A 335 -16.88 5.69 -10.55
C SER A 335 -18.02 5.30 -11.49
N PRO A 336 -19.01 6.16 -11.71
CA PRO A 336 -20.07 5.92 -12.69
C PRO A 336 -19.49 5.94 -14.12
N GLY A 337 -19.16 4.79 -14.69
CA GLY A 337 -18.77 4.67 -16.09
C GLY A 337 -17.39 4.09 -16.41
N GLY A 338 -16.54 3.84 -15.41
CA GLY A 338 -15.19 3.28 -15.64
C GLY A 338 -14.74 2.27 -14.58
N GLY A 339 -15.50 2.14 -13.51
CA GLY A 339 -15.03 1.53 -12.28
C GLY A 339 -14.81 0.02 -12.28
N ILE A 340 -15.51 -0.75 -13.11
CA ILE A 340 -15.42 -2.22 -13.04
C ILE A 340 -14.03 -2.73 -13.45
N SER A 341 -13.41 -2.10 -14.43
CA SER A 341 -12.08 -2.50 -14.91
C SER A 341 -11.00 -2.19 -13.89
N LEU A 342 -11.01 -0.99 -13.31
CA LEU A 342 -10.01 -0.58 -12.33
C LEU A 342 -10.13 -1.35 -11.01
N SER A 343 -11.33 -1.54 -10.48
CA SER A 343 -11.51 -2.31 -9.24
C SER A 343 -11.13 -3.78 -9.41
N ARG A 344 -11.35 -4.37 -10.58
CA ARG A 344 -10.82 -5.71 -10.92
C ARG A 344 -9.30 -5.72 -10.96
N LEU A 345 -8.67 -4.67 -11.47
CA LEU A 345 -7.22 -4.54 -11.45
C LEU A 345 -6.71 -4.45 -10.01
N ILE A 346 -7.34 -3.61 -9.16
CA ILE A 346 -6.99 -3.49 -7.74
C ILE A 346 -7.21 -4.82 -7.00
N GLU A 347 -8.37 -5.48 -7.20
CA GLU A 347 -8.67 -6.80 -6.62
C GLU A 347 -7.63 -7.83 -7.04
N GLY A 348 -7.35 -7.92 -8.36
CA GLY A 348 -6.34 -8.83 -8.90
C GLY A 348 -4.95 -8.57 -8.35
N SER A 349 -4.57 -7.30 -8.19
CA SER A 349 -3.28 -6.89 -7.60
C SER A 349 -3.18 -7.31 -6.14
N CYS A 350 -4.22 -7.04 -5.33
CA CYS A 350 -4.26 -7.45 -3.94
C CYS A 350 -4.18 -8.98 -3.79
N ILE A 351 -4.97 -9.72 -4.58
CA ILE A 351 -4.91 -11.20 -4.57
C ILE A 351 -3.53 -11.70 -4.99
N PHE A 352 -2.90 -11.08 -5.99
CA PHE A 352 -1.56 -11.45 -6.44
C PHE A 352 -0.52 -11.26 -5.33
N LEU A 353 -0.56 -10.14 -4.59
CA LEU A 353 0.33 -9.88 -3.44
C LEU A 353 0.13 -10.90 -2.32
N ILE A 354 -1.13 -11.29 -2.03
CA ILE A 354 -1.43 -12.34 -1.07
C ILE A 354 -0.84 -13.68 -1.53
N LEU A 355 -1.03 -14.06 -2.79
CA LEU A 355 -0.52 -15.33 -3.33
C LEU A 355 1.02 -15.35 -3.39
N GLU A 356 1.65 -14.22 -3.65
CA GLU A 356 3.11 -14.07 -3.59
C GLU A 356 3.63 -14.34 -2.16
N ALA A 357 2.99 -13.74 -1.15
CA ALA A 357 3.33 -14.00 0.26
C ALA A 357 3.09 -15.46 0.65
N VAL A 358 1.99 -16.09 0.21
CA VAL A 358 1.74 -17.53 0.39
C VAL A 358 2.85 -18.37 -0.24
N ALA A 359 3.31 -18.02 -1.43
CA ALA A 359 4.40 -18.73 -2.10
C ALA A 359 5.72 -18.60 -1.34
N ARG A 360 6.03 -17.39 -0.84
CA ARG A 360 7.24 -17.08 -0.04
C ARG A 360 7.25 -17.84 1.29
N TYR A 361 6.12 -17.92 1.95
CA TYR A 361 5.96 -18.58 3.25
C TYR A 361 5.26 -19.95 3.15
N SER A 362 5.44 -20.67 2.04
CA SER A 362 4.74 -21.93 1.75
C SER A 362 4.86 -22.99 2.85
N HIS A 363 5.95 -22.97 3.65
CA HIS A 363 6.16 -23.86 4.78
C HIS A 363 5.20 -23.61 5.97
N LEU A 364 4.49 -22.50 6.01
CA LEU A 364 3.50 -22.15 7.04
C LEU A 364 2.06 -22.57 6.66
N TYR A 365 1.90 -23.25 5.53
CA TYR A 365 0.61 -23.68 5.00
C TYR A 365 0.53 -25.18 4.81
N THR A 366 -0.69 -25.74 4.89
CA THR A 366 -0.89 -27.14 4.54
C THR A 366 -0.80 -27.37 3.03
N GLY A 367 -0.33 -28.56 2.62
CA GLY A 367 -0.30 -28.90 1.20
C GLY A 367 -1.68 -28.93 0.53
N ALA A 368 -2.76 -29.15 1.30
CA ALA A 368 -4.13 -29.06 0.80
C ALA A 368 -4.52 -27.63 0.44
N TYR A 369 -4.19 -26.67 1.31
CA TYR A 369 -4.43 -25.26 1.09
C TYR A 369 -3.63 -24.72 -0.09
N LEU A 370 -2.33 -25.03 -0.15
CA LEU A 370 -1.48 -24.60 -1.27
C LEU A 370 -2.03 -25.05 -2.61
N ARG A 371 -2.51 -26.31 -2.73
CA ARG A 371 -3.15 -26.80 -3.96
C ARG A 371 -4.44 -26.04 -4.29
N ALA A 372 -5.27 -25.73 -3.28
CA ALA A 372 -6.52 -25.03 -3.46
C ALA A 372 -6.31 -23.59 -3.93
N VAL A 373 -5.39 -22.85 -3.32
CA VAL A 373 -5.13 -21.43 -3.70
C VAL A 373 -4.32 -21.32 -4.99
N GLU A 374 -3.50 -22.30 -5.31
CA GLU A 374 -2.80 -22.35 -6.60
C GLU A 374 -3.80 -22.37 -7.78
N GLU A 375 -5.00 -22.93 -7.61
CA GLU A 375 -6.02 -22.92 -8.68
C GLU A 375 -6.40 -21.50 -9.13
N PHE A 376 -6.36 -20.51 -8.23
CA PHE A 376 -6.67 -19.09 -8.54
C PHE A 376 -5.44 -18.30 -8.96
N SER A 377 -4.25 -18.84 -8.79
CA SER A 377 -3.02 -18.16 -9.16
C SER A 377 -2.79 -18.22 -10.68
N PRO A 378 -2.48 -17.10 -11.33
CA PRO A 378 -2.10 -17.09 -12.74
C PRO A 378 -0.75 -17.76 -13.01
N LEU A 379 0.08 -17.95 -11.98
CA LEU A 379 1.39 -18.59 -12.00
C LEU A 379 1.42 -19.71 -10.97
N ARG A 380 2.30 -20.69 -11.11
CA ARG A 380 2.51 -21.70 -10.07
C ARG A 380 3.11 -21.05 -8.83
N LEU A 381 2.71 -21.47 -7.64
CA LEU A 381 3.26 -20.95 -6.38
C LEU A 381 4.78 -21.16 -6.30
N SER A 382 5.27 -22.30 -6.78
CA SER A 382 6.72 -22.57 -6.85
C SER A 382 7.46 -21.59 -7.78
N TYR A 383 6.81 -21.12 -8.84
CA TYR A 383 7.37 -20.10 -9.72
C TYR A 383 7.34 -18.72 -9.06
N LEU A 384 6.24 -18.35 -8.38
CA LEU A 384 6.11 -17.08 -7.66
C LEU A 384 7.17 -16.92 -6.57
N GLY A 385 7.40 -17.93 -5.74
CA GLY A 385 8.43 -17.89 -4.69
C GLY A 385 9.83 -17.65 -5.26
N GLY A 386 10.16 -18.30 -6.39
CA GLY A 386 11.44 -18.04 -7.07
C GLY A 386 11.51 -16.73 -7.85
N LEU A 387 10.36 -16.17 -8.26
CA LEU A 387 10.29 -14.90 -8.99
C LEU A 387 10.68 -13.73 -8.10
N HIS A 388 10.20 -13.70 -6.86
CA HIS A 388 10.55 -12.67 -5.87
C HIS A 388 12.07 -12.54 -5.71
N ASP A 389 12.76 -13.65 -5.46
CA ASP A 389 14.21 -13.65 -5.28
C ASP A 389 14.95 -13.20 -6.56
N ARG A 390 14.48 -13.65 -7.73
CA ARG A 390 15.07 -13.25 -9.03
C ARG A 390 14.89 -11.75 -9.28
N VAL A 391 13.71 -11.20 -9.02
CA VAL A 391 13.42 -9.77 -9.21
C VAL A 391 14.23 -8.95 -8.21
N ARG A 392 14.21 -9.31 -6.92
CA ARG A 392 14.97 -8.62 -5.87
C ARG A 392 16.46 -8.60 -6.14
N THR A 393 17.07 -9.74 -6.51
CA THR A 393 18.51 -9.81 -6.82
C THR A 393 18.87 -8.96 -8.04
N ASN A 394 18.00 -8.91 -9.04
CA ASN A 394 18.24 -8.14 -10.25
C ASN A 394 17.95 -6.64 -10.07
N LEU A 395 16.93 -6.27 -9.25
CA LEU A 395 16.62 -4.87 -8.96
C LEU A 395 17.60 -4.26 -7.97
N ALA A 396 17.96 -4.92 -6.88
CA ALA A 396 18.88 -4.40 -5.88
C ALA A 396 20.27 -4.02 -6.46
N SER A 397 20.68 -4.68 -7.54
CA SER A 397 21.89 -4.30 -8.28
C SER A 397 21.70 -3.13 -9.26
N ARG A 398 20.46 -2.65 -9.47
CA ARG A 398 20.07 -1.75 -10.57
C ARG A 398 19.10 -0.64 -10.17
N GLU A 399 18.67 -0.58 -8.91
CA GLU A 399 17.72 0.44 -8.41
C GLU A 399 18.18 1.86 -8.71
N HIS A 400 19.49 2.11 -8.62
CA HIS A 400 20.06 3.40 -8.99
C HIS A 400 19.79 3.81 -10.46
N LEU A 401 19.54 2.85 -11.35
CA LEU A 401 19.26 3.15 -12.78
C LEU A 401 17.80 3.54 -13.02
N LEU A 402 16.86 3.04 -12.19
CA LEU A 402 15.44 3.39 -12.31
C LEU A 402 15.17 4.82 -11.85
N PHE A 403 16.02 5.35 -10.98
CA PHE A 403 15.85 6.66 -10.34
C PHE A 403 16.82 7.73 -10.85
N SER A 404 17.80 7.36 -11.68
CA SER A 404 18.82 8.29 -12.23
C SER A 404 18.41 8.98 -13.54
N ALA A 405 17.14 8.88 -13.96
CA ALA A 405 16.68 9.44 -15.24
C ALA A 405 15.70 10.62 -15.10
#